data_5bc064b3be246934ad4fe8cb198bd34f
#
_entry.id   5bc064b3be246934ad4fe8cb198bd34f
#
_cell.length_a   1.000
_cell.length_b   1.000
_cell.length_c   1.000
_cell.angle_alpha   90.00
_cell.angle_beta   90.00
_cell.angle_gamma   90.00
#
_symmetry.space_group_name_H-M   'P 1'
#
loop_
_entity.id
_entity.type
_entity.pdbx_description
1 polymer ?
#
loop_
_entity_poly.entity_id
_entity_poly.type
_entity_poly.pdbx_seq_one_letter_code
_entity_poly.pdbx_strand_id
1 'polypeptide(L)'
;MNMVAISQPAVTALVPGTFLDPLAIGIVLGGTALAVVLRNRLGDVGRALAALTTLWRRPFSADALLGQIAAQERIAHRHGLFSLDRAVIADPDMAAAIEAAVDGVSPEQVERLVCDRVTARAERHRAAIEVWTGAAEAAPAMGLIGTILGLVQMFASMQDPATIGAAMAVALLATLYGALVANLVAMPVASRLKRLARAEASERLRLAAPLAHLATLERARKREIAA
;
A
#
# COMPACT_ATOMS: atom_id res chain seq x y z
N MET A 1 -63.21 -27.55 11.47
CA MET A 1 -61.84 -27.42 12.03
C MET A 1 -60.93 -27.08 10.86
N ASN A 2 -60.88 -25.76 10.51
CA ASN A 2 -60.13 -25.28 9.33
C ASN A 2 -58.69 -25.01 9.73
N MET A 3 -57.80 -25.84 9.25
CA MET A 3 -56.38 -25.67 9.39
C MET A 3 -55.93 -24.55 8.41
N VAL A 4 -55.69 -23.35 8.92
CA VAL A 4 -55.11 -22.24 8.15
C VAL A 4 -53.72 -22.65 7.78
N ALA A 5 -53.48 -22.99 6.52
CA ALA A 5 -52.16 -23.16 5.96
C ALA A 5 -51.47 -21.80 5.97
N ILE A 6 -50.57 -21.61 6.92
CA ILE A 6 -49.62 -20.49 6.90
C ILE A 6 -48.67 -20.77 5.71
N SER A 7 -48.99 -20.17 4.56
CA SER A 7 -48.03 -20.12 3.44
C SER A 7 -46.81 -19.37 3.91
N GLN A 8 -45.69 -20.06 4.18
CA GLN A 8 -44.42 -19.45 4.37
C GLN A 8 -44.12 -18.54 3.14
N PRO A 9 -43.83 -17.25 3.36
CA PRO A 9 -43.34 -16.49 2.23
C PRO A 9 -42.05 -17.19 1.79
N ALA A 10 -42.07 -17.68 0.56
CA ALA A 10 -40.87 -18.18 -0.10
C ALA A 10 -39.77 -17.13 0.16
N VAL A 11 -38.68 -17.56 0.76
CA VAL A 11 -37.44 -16.78 0.80
C VAL A 11 -37.08 -16.61 -0.67
N THR A 12 -37.62 -15.55 -1.24
CA THR A 12 -37.43 -15.21 -2.65
C THR A 12 -35.96 -15.07 -2.82
N ALA A 13 -35.36 -15.94 -3.60
CA ALA A 13 -33.93 -15.95 -3.91
C ALA A 13 -33.48 -14.49 -4.08
N LEU A 14 -32.43 -14.10 -3.35
CA LEU A 14 -31.85 -12.77 -3.42
C LEU A 14 -31.59 -12.47 -4.90
N VAL A 15 -32.46 -11.69 -5.54
CA VAL A 15 -32.32 -11.34 -6.96
C VAL A 15 -31.12 -10.36 -7.04
N PRO A 16 -30.01 -10.71 -7.67
CA PRO A 16 -28.80 -9.90 -7.67
C PRO A 16 -29.05 -8.46 -8.13
N GLY A 17 -30.03 -8.25 -9.01
CA GLY A 17 -30.39 -6.93 -9.52
C GLY A 17 -30.97 -5.97 -8.46
N THR A 18 -31.56 -6.47 -7.37
CA THR A 18 -32.12 -5.63 -6.30
C THR A 18 -31.06 -4.93 -5.45
N PHE A 19 -29.82 -5.45 -5.45
CA PHE A 19 -28.70 -4.93 -4.71
C PHE A 19 -27.73 -4.10 -5.57
N LEU A 20 -28.05 -3.83 -6.83
CA LEU A 20 -27.22 -3.02 -7.72
C LEU A 20 -27.98 -1.75 -8.12
N ASP A 21 -27.73 -0.67 -7.39
CA ASP A 21 -28.27 0.65 -7.70
C ASP A 21 -27.14 1.56 -8.24
N PRO A 22 -27.20 1.95 -9.53
CA PRO A 22 -26.16 2.76 -10.14
C PRO A 22 -25.98 4.14 -9.49
N LEU A 23 -27.07 4.72 -8.97
CA LEU A 23 -27.03 6.03 -8.34
C LEU A 23 -26.29 5.94 -6.98
N ALA A 24 -26.64 4.97 -6.16
CA ALA A 24 -25.99 4.73 -4.87
C ALA A 24 -24.48 4.39 -5.06
N ILE A 25 -24.16 3.53 -6.05
CA ILE A 25 -22.77 3.22 -6.40
C ILE A 25 -22.03 4.49 -6.86
N GLY A 26 -22.64 5.30 -7.72
CA GLY A 26 -22.06 6.54 -8.21
C GLY A 26 -21.76 7.54 -7.10
N ILE A 27 -22.65 7.72 -6.14
CA ILE A 27 -22.46 8.60 -4.99
C ILE A 27 -21.29 8.09 -4.13
N VAL A 28 -21.26 6.80 -3.79
CA VAL A 28 -20.26 6.26 -2.88
C VAL A 28 -18.88 6.18 -3.55
N LEU A 29 -18.78 5.56 -4.73
CA LEU A 29 -17.48 5.39 -5.41
C LEU A 29 -16.99 6.72 -5.97
N GLY A 30 -17.85 7.51 -6.60
CA GLY A 30 -17.50 8.83 -7.15
C GLY A 30 -17.12 9.81 -6.05
N GLY A 31 -17.90 9.87 -4.97
CA GLY A 31 -17.61 10.72 -3.81
C GLY A 31 -16.32 10.31 -3.10
N THR A 32 -16.10 9.01 -2.90
CA THR A 32 -14.85 8.49 -2.31
C THR A 32 -13.65 8.79 -3.21
N ALA A 33 -13.74 8.56 -4.52
CA ALA A 33 -12.67 8.87 -5.45
C ALA A 33 -12.35 10.36 -5.47
N LEU A 34 -13.36 11.23 -5.50
CA LEU A 34 -13.20 12.66 -5.43
C LEU A 34 -12.51 13.09 -4.12
N ALA A 35 -12.95 12.58 -2.99
CA ALA A 35 -12.34 12.88 -1.68
C ALA A 35 -10.87 12.46 -1.63
N VAL A 36 -10.53 11.28 -2.18
CA VAL A 36 -9.16 10.79 -2.27
C VAL A 36 -8.30 11.69 -3.16
N VAL A 37 -8.80 12.07 -4.34
CA VAL A 37 -8.05 12.93 -5.29
C VAL A 37 -7.83 14.32 -4.71
N LEU A 38 -8.83 14.91 -4.06
CA LEU A 38 -8.70 16.24 -3.43
C LEU A 38 -7.75 16.24 -2.23
N ARG A 39 -7.65 15.13 -1.51
CA ARG A 39 -6.83 15.00 -0.29
C ARG A 39 -5.36 14.66 -0.59
N ASN A 40 -5.08 14.03 -1.74
CA ASN A 40 -3.76 13.49 -2.07
C ASN A 40 -3.21 14.08 -3.37
N ARG A 41 -1.89 14.04 -3.54
CA ARG A 41 -1.27 14.37 -4.82
C ARG A 41 -1.59 13.29 -5.86
N LEU A 42 -1.89 13.66 -7.09
CA LEU A 42 -2.20 12.72 -8.17
C LEU A 42 -1.10 11.67 -8.38
N GLY A 43 0.17 12.04 -8.16
CA GLY A 43 1.28 11.09 -8.19
C GLY A 43 1.21 10.01 -7.10
N ASP A 44 0.68 10.34 -5.91
CA ASP A 44 0.50 9.38 -4.82
C ASP A 44 -0.67 8.43 -5.11
N VAL A 45 -1.74 8.96 -5.70
CA VAL A 45 -2.88 8.15 -6.16
C VAL A 45 -2.42 7.15 -7.22
N GLY A 46 -1.63 7.60 -8.21
CA GLY A 46 -1.04 6.70 -9.21
C GLY A 46 -0.15 5.62 -8.60
N ARG A 47 0.69 5.97 -7.63
CA ARG A 47 1.52 5.00 -6.87
C ARG A 47 0.68 4.03 -6.05
N ALA A 48 -0.41 4.50 -5.43
CA ALA A 48 -1.31 3.66 -4.66
C ALA A 48 -2.02 2.61 -5.52
N LEU A 49 -2.42 2.96 -6.76
CA LEU A 49 -2.96 2.02 -7.72
C LEU A 49 -1.90 1.04 -8.21
N ALA A 50 -0.70 1.51 -8.54
CA ALA A 50 0.41 0.66 -8.92
C ALA A 50 0.82 -0.31 -7.79
N ALA A 51 0.71 0.11 -6.52
CA ALA A 51 1.00 -0.73 -5.37
C ALA A 51 0.07 -1.95 -5.24
N LEU A 52 -1.11 -1.96 -5.87
CA LEU A 52 -1.98 -3.14 -5.91
C LEU A 52 -1.28 -4.34 -6.56
N THR A 53 -0.43 -4.11 -7.55
CA THR A 53 0.33 -5.19 -8.19
C THR A 53 1.32 -5.86 -7.24
N THR A 54 1.76 -5.15 -6.21
CA THR A 54 2.70 -5.68 -5.21
C THR A 54 2.03 -6.58 -4.17
N LEU A 55 0.69 -6.52 -4.03
CA LEU A 55 -0.04 -7.36 -3.08
C LEU A 55 0.12 -8.86 -3.37
N TRP A 56 0.36 -9.23 -4.63
CA TRP A 56 0.51 -10.60 -5.11
C TRP A 56 1.98 -11.03 -5.20
N ARG A 57 2.93 -10.10 -5.00
CA ARG A 57 4.36 -10.42 -5.03
C ARG A 57 4.79 -11.04 -3.70
N ARG A 58 5.84 -11.88 -3.78
CA ARG A 58 6.50 -12.42 -2.58
C ARG A 58 7.14 -11.27 -1.79
N PRO A 59 7.13 -11.34 -0.44
CA PRO A 59 7.82 -10.36 0.39
C PRO A 59 9.32 -10.33 0.03
N PHE A 60 9.92 -9.16 0.15
CA PHE A 60 11.35 -8.98 -0.02
C PHE A 60 12.10 -9.74 1.07
N SER A 61 13.18 -10.45 0.71
CA SER A 61 14.14 -11.07 1.64
C SER A 61 15.53 -10.54 1.35
N ALA A 62 16.24 -10.15 2.39
CA ALA A 62 17.63 -9.71 2.29
C ALA A 62 18.63 -10.87 2.14
N ASP A 63 18.23 -12.11 2.34
CA ASP A 63 19.15 -13.25 2.42
C ASP A 63 19.99 -13.45 1.15
N ALA A 64 19.37 -13.27 -0.03
CA ALA A 64 20.10 -13.33 -1.30
C ALA A 64 21.15 -12.20 -1.42
N LEU A 65 20.81 -10.98 -0.99
CA LEU A 65 21.73 -9.86 -1.01
C LEU A 65 22.82 -10.00 0.04
N LEU A 66 22.51 -10.52 1.22
CA LEU A 66 23.52 -10.84 2.25
C LEU A 66 24.52 -11.88 1.74
N GLY A 67 24.05 -12.88 1.01
CA GLY A 67 24.94 -13.84 0.33
C GLY A 67 25.85 -13.19 -0.71
N GLN A 68 25.34 -12.23 -1.47
CA GLN A 68 26.12 -11.44 -2.42
C GLN A 68 27.15 -10.56 -1.70
N ILE A 69 26.78 -9.87 -0.62
CA ILE A 69 27.70 -9.05 0.18
C ILE A 69 28.83 -9.92 0.72
N ALA A 70 28.54 -11.10 1.29
CA ALA A 70 29.55 -12.02 1.80
C ALA A 70 30.48 -12.55 0.71
N ALA A 71 30.00 -12.72 -0.54
CA ALA A 71 30.84 -13.09 -1.68
C ALA A 71 31.75 -11.92 -2.08
N GLN A 72 31.21 -10.69 -2.10
CA GLN A 72 31.97 -9.48 -2.43
C GLN A 72 33.02 -9.16 -1.35
N GLU A 73 32.73 -9.39 -0.09
CA GLU A 73 33.69 -9.27 1.01
C GLU A 73 34.90 -10.17 0.82
N ARG A 74 34.70 -11.42 0.40
CA ARG A 74 35.80 -12.36 0.07
C ARG A 74 36.65 -11.88 -1.12
N ILE A 75 36.03 -11.27 -2.12
CA ILE A 75 36.73 -10.69 -3.28
C ILE A 75 37.51 -9.44 -2.83
N ALA A 76 36.89 -8.57 -2.03
CA ALA A 76 37.50 -7.37 -1.51
C ALA A 76 38.74 -7.66 -0.66
N HIS A 77 38.72 -8.71 0.16
CA HIS A 77 39.88 -9.17 0.94
C HIS A 77 41.05 -9.61 0.03
N ARG A 78 40.79 -10.21 -1.12
CA ARG A 78 41.86 -10.71 -2.03
C ARG A 78 42.35 -9.66 -3.01
N HIS A 79 41.45 -8.89 -3.58
CA HIS A 79 41.73 -8.01 -4.74
C HIS A 79 41.45 -6.54 -4.49
N GLY A 80 40.88 -6.19 -3.31
CA GLY A 80 40.44 -4.83 -2.96
C GLY A 80 39.06 -4.49 -3.50
N LEU A 81 38.43 -3.48 -2.92
CA LEU A 81 37.09 -3.03 -3.31
C LEU A 81 37.03 -2.45 -4.72
N PHE A 82 38.16 -1.97 -5.26
CA PHE A 82 38.22 -1.46 -6.64
C PHE A 82 37.82 -2.50 -7.70
N SER A 83 37.95 -3.80 -7.36
CA SER A 83 37.47 -4.89 -8.23
C SER A 83 35.96 -5.00 -8.27
N LEU A 84 35.26 -4.42 -7.26
CA LEU A 84 33.79 -4.43 -7.16
C LEU A 84 33.13 -3.29 -7.94
N ASP A 85 33.87 -2.27 -8.34
CA ASP A 85 33.38 -1.15 -9.17
C ASP A 85 32.79 -1.63 -10.51
N ARG A 86 33.26 -2.79 -11.00
CA ARG A 86 32.75 -3.42 -12.23
C ARG A 86 31.68 -4.48 -12.00
N ALA A 87 31.28 -4.73 -10.75
CA ALA A 87 30.28 -5.74 -10.45
C ALA A 87 28.88 -5.23 -10.79
N VAL A 88 28.13 -5.98 -11.58
CA VAL A 88 26.74 -5.68 -11.88
C VAL A 88 25.89 -5.97 -10.64
N ILE A 89 25.51 -4.94 -9.89
CA ILE A 89 24.69 -5.02 -8.69
C ILE A 89 23.27 -4.66 -9.06
N ALA A 90 22.36 -5.63 -8.97
CA ALA A 90 20.97 -5.44 -9.37
C ALA A 90 20.17 -4.55 -8.39
N ASP A 91 20.52 -4.56 -7.11
CA ASP A 91 19.83 -3.73 -6.11
C ASP A 91 20.45 -2.32 -6.05
N PRO A 92 19.67 -1.25 -6.28
CA PRO A 92 20.19 0.11 -6.38
C PRO A 92 20.66 0.68 -5.03
N ASP A 93 20.15 0.17 -3.90
CA ASP A 93 20.56 0.62 -2.58
C ASP A 93 21.91 -0.01 -2.22
N MET A 94 22.10 -1.28 -2.56
CA MET A 94 23.37 -1.97 -2.40
C MET A 94 24.44 -1.39 -3.35
N ALA A 95 24.11 -1.11 -4.61
CA ALA A 95 25.04 -0.51 -5.57
C ALA A 95 25.59 0.83 -5.06
N ALA A 96 24.72 1.72 -4.60
CA ALA A 96 25.13 3.02 -4.08
C ALA A 96 25.96 2.94 -2.80
N ALA A 97 25.70 1.96 -1.94
CA ALA A 97 26.50 1.76 -0.73
C ALA A 97 27.90 1.25 -1.05
N ILE A 98 28.02 0.35 -2.04
CA ILE A 98 29.32 -0.17 -2.49
C ILE A 98 30.11 0.92 -3.23
N GLU A 99 29.49 1.71 -4.10
CA GLU A 99 30.10 2.87 -4.75
C GLU A 99 30.67 3.84 -3.70
N ALA A 100 29.88 4.21 -2.69
CA ALA A 100 30.34 5.06 -1.60
C ALA A 100 31.53 4.44 -0.81
N ALA A 101 31.53 3.12 -0.62
CA ALA A 101 32.63 2.43 0.06
C ALA A 101 33.91 2.43 -0.82
N VAL A 102 33.80 2.23 -2.13
CA VAL A 102 34.92 2.31 -3.10
C VAL A 102 35.50 3.72 -3.13
N ASP A 103 34.67 4.75 -3.08
CA ASP A 103 35.09 6.17 -3.02
C ASP A 103 35.80 6.52 -1.71
N GLY A 104 35.77 5.63 -0.71
CA GLY A 104 36.45 5.81 0.57
C GLY A 104 35.64 6.58 1.61
N VAL A 105 34.33 6.63 1.43
CA VAL A 105 33.38 7.17 2.43
C VAL A 105 33.50 6.38 3.73
N SER A 106 33.29 7.03 4.87
CA SER A 106 33.43 6.36 6.16
C SER A 106 32.35 5.30 6.39
N PRO A 107 32.66 4.20 7.13
CA PRO A 107 31.68 3.17 7.43
C PRO A 107 30.39 3.72 8.04
N GLU A 108 30.50 4.71 8.93
CA GLU A 108 29.36 5.34 9.57
C GLU A 108 28.51 6.15 8.57
N GLN A 109 29.15 6.72 7.56
CA GLN A 109 28.46 7.44 6.49
C GLN A 109 27.80 6.47 5.50
N VAL A 110 28.41 5.32 5.19
CA VAL A 110 27.80 4.27 4.38
C VAL A 110 26.58 3.69 5.08
N GLU A 111 26.67 3.42 6.38
CA GLU A 111 25.52 2.95 7.17
C GLU A 111 24.37 3.98 7.15
N ARG A 112 24.68 5.26 7.37
CA ARG A 112 23.67 6.33 7.28
C ARG A 112 23.05 6.40 5.89
N LEU A 113 23.84 6.31 4.82
CA LEU A 113 23.34 6.31 3.45
C LEU A 113 22.31 5.21 3.22
N VAL A 114 22.58 3.99 3.71
CA VAL A 114 21.63 2.86 3.61
C VAL A 114 20.37 3.15 4.41
N CYS A 115 20.49 3.62 5.65
CA CYS A 115 19.36 3.96 6.50
C CYS A 115 18.48 5.06 5.87
N ASP A 116 19.10 6.10 5.32
CA ASP A 116 18.38 7.21 4.65
C ASP A 116 17.62 6.72 3.42
N ARG A 117 18.23 5.83 2.62
CA ARG A 117 17.56 5.22 1.46
C ARG A 117 16.38 4.34 1.86
N VAL A 118 16.53 3.54 2.92
CA VAL A 118 15.43 2.72 3.47
C VAL A 118 14.30 3.62 3.96
N THR A 119 14.62 4.69 4.68
CA THR A 119 13.64 5.67 5.18
C THR A 119 12.91 6.36 4.03
N ALA A 120 13.64 6.87 3.03
CA ALA A 120 13.03 7.50 1.86
C ALA A 120 12.11 6.54 1.06
N ARG A 121 12.45 5.25 1.02
CA ARG A 121 11.59 4.22 0.42
C ARG A 121 10.34 3.99 1.27
N ALA A 122 10.49 3.88 2.59
CA ALA A 122 9.39 3.70 3.52
C ALA A 122 8.38 4.87 3.44
N GLU A 123 8.86 6.12 3.31
CA GLU A 123 8.00 7.30 3.13
C GLU A 123 7.21 7.24 1.81
N ARG A 124 7.82 6.77 0.71
CA ARG A 124 7.09 6.56 -0.55
C ARG A 124 5.99 5.50 -0.43
N HIS A 125 6.25 4.42 0.29
CA HIS A 125 5.23 3.39 0.57
C HIS A 125 4.13 3.92 1.47
N ARG A 126 4.51 4.74 2.47
CA ARG A 126 3.56 5.38 3.39
C ARG A 126 2.56 6.27 2.65
N ALA A 127 3.03 7.12 1.72
CA ALA A 127 2.14 7.95 0.91
C ALA A 127 1.09 7.12 0.13
N ALA A 128 1.50 5.98 -0.45
CA ALA A 128 0.56 5.08 -1.13
C ALA A 128 -0.43 4.40 -0.15
N ILE A 129 0.01 4.05 1.06
CA ILE A 129 -0.83 3.47 2.11
C ILE A 129 -1.86 4.50 2.60
N GLU A 130 -1.47 5.76 2.77
CA GLU A 130 -2.33 6.85 3.21
C GLU A 130 -3.50 7.11 2.24
N VAL A 131 -3.29 6.94 0.93
CA VAL A 131 -4.37 7.00 -0.07
C VAL A 131 -5.45 5.95 0.21
N TRP A 132 -5.07 4.70 0.46
CA TRP A 132 -6.02 3.62 0.76
C TRP A 132 -6.68 3.78 2.13
N THR A 133 -5.94 4.28 3.13
CA THR A 133 -6.49 4.60 4.45
C THR A 133 -7.51 5.73 4.33
N GLY A 134 -7.20 6.79 3.58
CA GLY A 134 -8.13 7.89 3.31
C GLY A 134 -9.38 7.43 2.54
N ALA A 135 -9.25 6.48 1.61
CA ALA A 135 -10.41 5.88 0.94
C ALA A 135 -11.29 5.10 1.92
N ALA A 136 -10.67 4.35 2.86
CA ALA A 136 -11.40 3.61 3.90
C ALA A 136 -12.16 4.54 4.87
N GLU A 137 -11.61 5.71 5.15
CA GLU A 137 -12.26 6.73 5.98
C GLU A 137 -13.39 7.46 5.22
N ALA A 138 -13.16 7.78 3.95
CA ALA A 138 -14.11 8.54 3.15
C ALA A 138 -15.33 7.71 2.70
N ALA A 139 -15.17 6.43 2.40
CA ALA A 139 -16.23 5.60 1.85
C ALA A 139 -17.48 5.51 2.75
N PRO A 140 -17.39 5.29 4.08
CA PRO A 140 -18.56 5.31 4.94
C PRO A 140 -19.21 6.69 5.04
N ALA A 141 -18.41 7.76 5.02
CA ALA A 141 -18.93 9.12 5.04
C ALA A 141 -19.74 9.43 3.75
N MET A 142 -19.27 8.96 2.59
CA MET A 142 -20.03 9.07 1.34
C MET A 142 -21.29 8.20 1.37
N GLY A 143 -21.24 7.03 2.00
CA GLY A 143 -22.43 6.21 2.27
C GLY A 143 -23.49 6.95 3.10
N LEU A 144 -23.05 7.64 4.16
CA LEU A 144 -23.95 8.47 4.98
C LEU A 144 -24.53 9.66 4.17
N ILE A 145 -23.73 10.32 3.34
CA ILE A 145 -24.22 11.36 2.43
C ILE A 145 -25.29 10.79 1.50
N GLY A 146 -25.05 9.59 0.96
CA GLY A 146 -26.02 8.89 0.12
C GLY A 146 -27.34 8.59 0.82
N THR A 147 -27.31 8.24 2.12
CA THR A 147 -28.55 8.07 2.90
C THR A 147 -29.32 9.36 3.06
N ILE A 148 -28.63 10.46 3.34
CA ILE A 148 -29.27 11.77 3.50
C ILE A 148 -29.91 12.19 2.16
N LEU A 149 -29.21 12.02 1.04
CA LEU A 149 -29.75 12.33 -0.30
C LEU A 149 -30.97 11.49 -0.63
N GLY A 150 -30.94 10.17 -0.32
CA GLY A 150 -32.09 9.29 -0.52
C GLY A 150 -33.28 9.67 0.34
N LEU A 151 -33.07 10.06 1.59
CA LEU A 151 -34.14 10.57 2.46
C LEU A 151 -34.72 11.90 1.96
N VAL A 152 -33.88 12.83 1.52
CA VAL A 152 -34.34 14.11 0.94
C VAL A 152 -35.21 13.83 -0.30
N GLN A 153 -34.79 12.92 -1.18
CA GLN A 153 -35.54 12.53 -2.35
C GLN A 153 -36.89 11.88 -1.96
N MET A 154 -36.89 11.02 -0.94
CA MET A 154 -38.10 10.41 -0.39
C MET A 154 -39.10 11.47 0.07
N PHE A 155 -38.67 12.48 0.84
CA PHE A 155 -39.53 13.55 1.30
C PHE A 155 -40.04 14.45 0.17
N ALA A 156 -39.23 14.69 -0.85
CA ALA A 156 -39.62 15.45 -2.02
C ALA A 156 -40.73 14.76 -2.85
N SER A 157 -40.80 13.41 -2.79
CA SER A 157 -41.74 12.61 -3.55
C SER A 157 -42.85 11.95 -2.69
N MET A 158 -43.11 12.47 -1.49
CA MET A 158 -44.10 11.88 -0.55
C MET A 158 -45.51 11.79 -1.08
N GLN A 159 -45.87 12.55 -2.11
CA GLN A 159 -47.19 12.48 -2.77
C GLN A 159 -47.38 11.27 -3.67
N ASP A 160 -46.32 10.58 -4.04
CA ASP A 160 -46.37 9.35 -4.85
C ASP A 160 -45.78 8.16 -4.08
N PRO A 161 -46.63 7.31 -3.47
CA PRO A 161 -46.19 6.15 -2.70
C PRO A 161 -45.30 5.17 -3.46
N ALA A 162 -45.39 5.13 -4.81
CA ALA A 162 -44.60 4.22 -5.63
C ALA A 162 -43.11 4.60 -5.65
N THR A 163 -42.77 5.86 -5.46
CA THR A 163 -41.39 6.39 -5.49
C THR A 163 -40.68 6.28 -4.16
N ILE A 164 -41.42 6.20 -3.04
CA ILE A 164 -40.88 6.12 -1.69
C ILE A 164 -39.96 4.91 -1.51
N GLY A 165 -40.37 3.75 -2.02
CA GLY A 165 -39.58 2.51 -1.92
C GLY A 165 -38.25 2.59 -2.62
N ALA A 166 -38.20 3.18 -3.82
CA ALA A 166 -36.98 3.36 -4.57
C ALA A 166 -35.98 4.31 -3.87
N ALA A 167 -36.45 5.44 -3.36
CA ALA A 167 -35.62 6.39 -2.61
C ALA A 167 -35.05 5.80 -1.31
N MET A 168 -35.84 4.99 -0.59
CA MET A 168 -35.37 4.26 0.58
C MET A 168 -34.31 3.21 0.20
N ALA A 169 -34.48 2.49 -0.91
CA ALA A 169 -33.50 1.53 -1.37
C ALA A 169 -32.14 2.19 -1.66
N VAL A 170 -32.13 3.33 -2.37
CA VAL A 170 -30.91 4.12 -2.61
C VAL A 170 -30.22 4.50 -1.30
N ALA A 171 -30.97 4.98 -0.31
CA ALA A 171 -30.43 5.35 1.00
C ALA A 171 -29.75 4.17 1.70
N LEU A 172 -30.42 3.03 1.78
CA LEU A 172 -29.89 1.84 2.45
C LEU A 172 -28.69 1.24 1.72
N LEU A 173 -28.75 1.15 0.39
CA LEU A 173 -27.68 0.63 -0.43
C LEU A 173 -26.43 1.51 -0.41
N ALA A 174 -26.58 2.83 -0.36
CA ALA A 174 -25.44 3.74 -0.23
C ALA A 174 -24.62 3.45 1.03
N THR A 175 -25.29 3.27 2.18
CA THR A 175 -24.61 2.92 3.44
C THR A 175 -23.91 1.56 3.33
N LEU A 176 -24.62 0.57 2.78
CA LEU A 176 -24.06 -0.77 2.57
C LEU A 176 -22.79 -0.71 1.69
N TYR A 177 -22.83 0.00 0.56
CA TYR A 177 -21.68 0.12 -0.33
C TYR A 177 -20.52 0.86 0.33
N GLY A 178 -20.79 1.94 1.07
CA GLY A 178 -19.78 2.66 1.85
C GLY A 178 -19.04 1.74 2.83
N ALA A 179 -19.79 0.92 3.56
CA ALA A 179 -19.24 -0.05 4.49
C ALA A 179 -18.47 -1.18 3.78
N LEU A 180 -18.96 -1.70 2.64
CA LEU A 180 -18.28 -2.74 1.87
C LEU A 180 -16.96 -2.22 1.29
N VAL A 181 -16.96 -1.05 0.66
CA VAL A 181 -15.75 -0.44 0.09
C VAL A 181 -14.70 -0.21 1.18
N ALA A 182 -15.09 0.33 2.31
CA ALA A 182 -14.19 0.59 3.43
C ALA A 182 -13.57 -0.69 3.99
N ASN A 183 -14.41 -1.66 4.36
CA ASN A 183 -13.99 -2.80 5.18
C ASN A 183 -13.54 -4.02 4.37
N LEU A 184 -14.04 -4.23 3.17
CA LEU A 184 -13.65 -5.38 2.32
C LEU A 184 -12.60 -5.01 1.28
N VAL A 185 -12.43 -3.73 0.92
CA VAL A 185 -11.46 -3.33 -0.10
C VAL A 185 -10.39 -2.43 0.49
N ALA A 186 -10.74 -1.21 0.90
CA ALA A 186 -9.75 -0.18 1.21
C ALA A 186 -8.91 -0.53 2.45
N MET A 187 -9.54 -0.94 3.56
CA MET A 187 -8.85 -1.29 4.81
C MET A 187 -7.95 -2.53 4.69
N PRO A 188 -8.37 -3.66 4.08
CA PRO A 188 -7.50 -4.81 3.86
C PRO A 188 -6.31 -4.49 2.96
N VAL A 189 -6.50 -3.69 1.89
CA VAL A 189 -5.41 -3.25 1.01
C VAL A 189 -4.41 -2.41 1.79
N ALA A 190 -4.85 -1.37 2.49
CA ALA A 190 -3.99 -0.51 3.32
C ALA A 190 -3.19 -1.32 4.35
N SER A 191 -3.86 -2.23 5.07
CA SER A 191 -3.26 -3.08 6.09
C SER A 191 -2.21 -4.04 5.52
N ARG A 192 -2.47 -4.62 4.35
CA ARG A 192 -1.53 -5.53 3.68
C ARG A 192 -0.31 -4.77 3.15
N LEU A 193 -0.50 -3.62 2.50
CA LEU A 193 0.60 -2.76 2.05
C LEU A 193 1.46 -2.31 3.22
N LYS A 194 0.87 -1.93 4.35
CA LYS A 194 1.58 -1.54 5.57
C LYS A 194 2.45 -2.67 6.12
N ARG A 195 1.94 -3.91 6.13
CA ARG A 195 2.73 -5.09 6.54
C ARG A 195 3.90 -5.34 5.60
N LEU A 196 3.67 -5.30 4.27
CA LEU A 196 4.72 -5.52 3.28
C LEU A 196 5.81 -4.43 3.36
N ALA A 197 5.44 -3.16 3.49
CA ALA A 197 6.38 -2.05 3.62
C ALA A 197 7.24 -2.17 4.89
N ARG A 198 6.65 -2.56 6.02
CA ARG A 198 7.40 -2.78 7.26
C ARG A 198 8.37 -3.97 7.14
N ALA A 199 7.92 -5.08 6.57
CA ALA A 199 8.77 -6.25 6.33
C ALA A 199 9.94 -5.91 5.40
N GLU A 200 9.69 -5.19 4.29
CA GLU A 200 10.75 -4.75 3.39
C GLU A 200 11.75 -3.84 4.10
N ALA A 201 11.29 -2.86 4.87
CA ALA A 201 12.16 -1.94 5.60
C ALA A 201 13.05 -2.68 6.63
N SER A 202 12.48 -3.62 7.39
CA SER A 202 13.25 -4.41 8.36
C SER A 202 14.30 -5.29 7.69
N GLU A 203 13.97 -5.94 6.57
CA GLU A 203 14.91 -6.76 5.82
C GLU A 203 16.04 -5.91 5.19
N ARG A 204 15.72 -4.74 4.63
CA ARG A 204 16.74 -3.84 4.07
C ARG A 204 17.67 -3.26 5.11
N LEU A 205 17.21 -2.97 6.32
CA LEU A 205 18.06 -2.52 7.42
C LEU A 205 19.12 -3.56 7.82
N ARG A 206 18.86 -4.85 7.62
CA ARG A 206 19.86 -5.92 7.86
C ARG A 206 21.10 -5.80 6.96
N LEU A 207 20.99 -5.05 5.83
CA LEU A 207 22.11 -4.84 4.91
C LEU A 207 23.05 -3.72 5.38
N ALA A 208 22.63 -2.82 6.29
CA ALA A 208 23.38 -1.64 6.68
C ALA A 208 24.74 -1.98 7.31
N ALA A 209 24.75 -2.82 8.34
CA ALA A 209 25.98 -3.21 9.01
C ALA A 209 26.98 -3.99 8.12
N PRO A 210 26.56 -5.00 7.32
CA PRO A 210 27.46 -5.67 6.38
C PRO A 210 28.05 -4.73 5.31
N LEU A 211 27.26 -3.78 4.79
CA LEU A 211 27.75 -2.79 3.82
C LEU A 211 28.73 -1.81 4.45
N ALA A 212 28.47 -1.35 5.69
CA ALA A 212 29.41 -0.53 6.43
C ALA A 212 30.72 -1.28 6.73
N HIS A 213 30.65 -2.58 6.97
CA HIS A 213 31.84 -3.41 7.19
C HIS A 213 32.74 -3.45 5.95
N LEU A 214 32.17 -3.53 4.75
CA LEU A 214 32.97 -3.45 3.50
C LEU A 214 33.80 -2.14 3.44
N ALA A 215 33.25 -1.01 3.88
CA ALA A 215 33.97 0.27 3.93
C ALA A 215 35.13 0.27 4.94
N THR A 216 35.05 -0.52 6.04
CA THR A 216 36.16 -0.65 6.98
C THR A 216 37.36 -1.35 6.36
N LEU A 217 37.12 -2.37 5.54
CA LEU A 217 38.18 -3.15 4.87
C LEU A 217 38.99 -2.27 3.93
N GLU A 218 38.34 -1.41 3.15
CA GLU A 218 39.03 -0.50 2.22
C GLU A 218 39.85 0.56 2.96
N ARG A 219 39.33 1.10 4.05
CA ARG A 219 40.09 2.07 4.87
C ARG A 219 41.35 1.46 5.48
N ALA A 220 41.27 0.24 5.99
CA ALA A 220 42.43 -0.46 6.52
C ALA A 220 43.51 -0.63 5.45
N ARG A 221 43.10 -1.10 4.26
CA ARG A 221 43.99 -1.32 3.13
C ARG A 221 44.63 -0.02 2.58
N LYS A 222 43.85 1.07 2.47
CA LYS A 222 44.39 2.37 2.03
C LYS A 222 45.44 2.89 3.00
N ARG A 223 45.31 2.62 4.32
CA ARG A 223 46.31 2.97 5.32
C ARG A 223 47.59 2.12 5.20
N GLU A 224 47.48 0.82 4.91
CA GLU A 224 48.62 -0.05 4.69
C GLU A 224 49.43 0.33 3.44
N ILE A 225 48.77 0.78 2.37
CA ILE A 225 49.43 1.20 1.12
C ILE A 225 50.09 2.58 1.29
N ALA A 226 49.59 3.43 2.22
CA ALA A 226 50.11 4.78 2.46
C ALA A 226 51.23 4.84 3.53
N ALA A 227 51.49 3.71 4.22
CA ALA A 227 52.54 3.55 5.22
C ALA A 227 53.78 2.89 4.67
#